data_abedc31fe1298a265ca79f6ad44e0620
#
_entry.id   abedc31fe1298a265ca79f6ad44e0620
#
_cell.length_a   1.000
_cell.length_b   1.000
_cell.length_c   1.000
_cell.angle_alpha   90.00
_cell.angle_beta   90.00
_cell.angle_gamma   90.00
#
_symmetry.space_group_name_H-M   'P 1'
#
loop_
_entity.id
_entity.type
_entity.pdbx_description
1 polymer ?
#
loop_
_entity_poly.entity_id
_entity_poly.type
_entity_poly.pdbx_seq_one_letter_code
_entity_poly.pdbx_strand_id
1 'polypeptide(L)'
;MSKRNPESLFHASFKRAMGRAAERLAALDPFARTWSFALPLAAPIDAKARESLPWSKRIYRNLAAQDWLLTFYFVALGLAVVFGSGPNRGMSLLRIGVDLAILWTGLAVVRGERIRPESFAGSLIYRLSLFAPVLLSYVQLREILPAVSSRALDAEILELDRRLFDFEPAIAWDPLVTPATTEWFSFFYFSYFGLLMIFCLAFLLVARDKVLIARFSFGILAVFCTAHLVYMLVPGYGPYKYLAGSFQNELSGGFFWRAVWDTVQAGGAMKDIFPSLHTAAPTFFTLFAWTHRDRLILRLSFPVLAFFTSQIILATMFLRWHYLIDIVAGLTLASCAHLFSLRVQAWESALRARNGVSAVFAPLELPRLGRGSR
;
A
#
# COMPACT_ATOMS: atom_id res chain seq x y z
N MET A 1 -40.98 33.85 -8.92
CA MET A 1 -40.44 33.10 -7.75
C MET A 1 -39.74 31.87 -8.25
N SER A 2 -38.43 31.92 -8.34
CA SER A 2 -37.61 30.80 -8.82
C SER A 2 -37.46 29.76 -7.71
N LYS A 3 -37.97 28.55 -7.90
CA LYS A 3 -37.80 27.41 -7.00
C LYS A 3 -36.34 26.96 -7.05
N ARG A 4 -35.57 27.25 -6.01
CA ARG A 4 -34.21 26.71 -5.84
C ARG A 4 -34.31 25.18 -5.64
N ASN A 5 -33.58 24.43 -6.46
CA ASN A 5 -33.55 22.99 -6.47
C ASN A 5 -33.01 22.44 -5.10
N PRO A 6 -33.77 21.60 -4.38
CA PRO A 6 -33.35 21.04 -3.09
C PRO A 6 -32.02 20.26 -3.13
N GLU A 7 -31.71 19.61 -4.25
CA GLU A 7 -30.44 18.86 -4.43
C GLU A 7 -29.20 19.78 -4.43
N SER A 8 -29.35 21.01 -4.97
CA SER A 8 -28.26 21.99 -4.96
C SER A 8 -27.93 22.52 -3.56
N LEU A 9 -28.95 22.62 -2.70
CA LEU A 9 -28.79 23.03 -1.30
C LEU A 9 -28.18 21.94 -0.44
N PHE A 10 -28.55 20.68 -0.65
CA PHE A 10 -27.94 19.55 0.03
C PHE A 10 -26.46 19.39 -0.32
N HIS A 11 -26.14 19.48 -1.62
CA HIS A 11 -24.76 19.40 -2.12
C HIS A 11 -23.88 20.54 -1.57
N ALA A 12 -24.41 21.77 -1.52
CA ALA A 12 -23.70 22.92 -0.97
C ALA A 12 -23.53 22.85 0.56
N SER A 13 -24.51 22.28 1.27
CA SER A 13 -24.44 22.06 2.73
C SER A 13 -23.49 20.96 3.10
N PHE A 14 -23.51 19.84 2.35
CA PHE A 14 -22.56 18.74 2.53
C PHE A 14 -21.12 19.17 2.26
N LYS A 15 -20.88 19.93 1.17
CA LYS A 15 -19.56 20.47 0.84
C LYS A 15 -19.02 21.42 1.91
N ARG A 16 -19.90 22.24 2.52
CA ARG A 16 -19.56 23.14 3.64
C ARG A 16 -19.33 22.39 4.95
N ALA A 17 -20.08 21.33 5.21
CA ALA A 17 -19.88 20.48 6.40
C ALA A 17 -18.56 19.73 6.31
N MET A 18 -18.23 19.15 5.14
CA MET A 18 -16.96 18.48 4.88
C MET A 18 -15.77 19.44 4.92
N GLY A 19 -15.91 20.66 4.41
CA GLY A 19 -14.89 21.73 4.51
C GLY A 19 -14.61 22.10 5.96
N ARG A 20 -15.64 22.32 6.76
CA ARG A 20 -15.50 22.63 8.22
C ARG A 20 -14.96 21.48 9.03
N ALA A 21 -15.31 20.24 8.68
CA ALA A 21 -14.72 19.05 9.31
C ALA A 21 -13.22 18.92 8.98
N ALA A 22 -12.84 19.19 7.73
CA ALA A 22 -11.43 19.22 7.31
C ALA A 22 -10.65 20.35 8.00
N GLU A 23 -11.22 21.54 8.13
CA GLU A 23 -10.62 22.68 8.87
C GLU A 23 -10.49 22.40 10.37
N ARG A 24 -11.49 21.78 10.99
CA ARG A 24 -11.44 21.37 12.41
C ARG A 24 -10.43 20.26 12.65
N LEU A 25 -10.31 19.29 11.72
CA LEU A 25 -9.27 18.25 11.77
C LEU A 25 -7.86 18.84 11.55
N ALA A 26 -7.72 19.86 10.70
CA ALA A 26 -6.47 20.57 10.52
C ALA A 26 -6.10 21.45 11.74
N ALA A 27 -7.08 22.03 12.43
CA ALA A 27 -6.87 22.80 13.66
C ALA A 27 -6.56 21.93 14.89
N LEU A 28 -6.93 20.63 14.86
CA LEU A 28 -6.63 19.64 15.89
C LEU A 28 -5.29 18.94 15.66
N ASP A 29 -4.41 19.47 14.81
CA ASP A 29 -3.15 18.81 14.46
C ASP A 29 -2.09 18.91 15.57
N PRO A 30 -2.13 18.03 16.59
CA PRO A 30 -1.07 17.91 17.59
C PRO A 30 0.20 17.31 16.94
N PHE A 31 0.08 16.72 15.72
CA PHE A 31 1.17 16.09 15.00
C PHE A 31 2.09 17.09 14.31
N ALA A 32 1.62 18.27 13.92
CA ALA A 32 2.46 19.28 13.27
C ALA A 32 3.65 19.73 14.16
N ARG A 33 3.50 19.66 15.50
CA ARG A 33 4.57 19.99 16.46
C ARG A 33 5.48 18.81 16.82
N THR A 34 4.96 17.58 16.78
CA THR A 34 5.69 16.37 17.21
C THR A 34 6.52 15.74 16.08
N TRP A 35 6.15 15.94 14.83
CA TRP A 35 6.86 15.32 13.68
C TRP A 35 8.06 16.13 13.18
N SER A 36 8.33 17.31 13.73
CA SER A 36 9.56 18.08 13.41
C SER A 36 10.85 17.33 13.77
N PHE A 37 10.77 16.31 14.62
CA PHE A 37 11.89 15.46 15.01
C PHE A 37 12.18 14.30 14.04
N ALA A 38 11.26 13.93 13.18
CA ALA A 38 11.37 12.72 12.35
C ALA A 38 11.99 12.95 10.96
N LEU A 39 11.99 14.20 10.46
CA LEU A 39 12.60 14.53 9.17
C LEU A 39 13.79 15.47 9.35
N PRO A 40 14.95 15.07 8.81
CA PRO A 40 16.22 15.77 9.03
C PRO A 40 16.38 17.02 8.16
N LEU A 41 15.32 17.75 7.87
CA LEU A 41 15.41 18.95 7.05
C LEU A 41 16.03 20.07 7.86
N ALA A 42 17.35 20.19 7.73
CA ALA A 42 18.11 21.33 8.23
C ALA A 42 17.53 22.66 7.71
N ALA A 43 17.87 23.76 8.38
CA ALA A 43 17.54 25.11 7.93
C ALA A 43 17.85 25.33 6.44
N PRO A 44 17.20 26.28 5.75
CA PRO A 44 17.52 26.64 4.38
C PRO A 44 18.99 26.93 4.24
N ILE A 45 19.66 26.37 3.25
CA ILE A 45 21.04 26.63 2.89
C ILE A 45 21.11 27.11 1.45
N ASP A 46 22.04 27.99 1.14
CA ASP A 46 22.26 28.42 -0.23
C ASP A 46 22.88 27.29 -1.09
N ALA A 47 22.89 27.48 -2.41
CA ALA A 47 23.38 26.47 -3.35
C ALA A 47 24.83 26.11 -3.11
N LYS A 48 25.68 27.12 -2.81
CA LYS A 48 27.11 26.95 -2.58
C LYS A 48 27.39 26.16 -1.29
N ALA A 49 26.67 26.49 -0.21
CA ALA A 49 26.73 25.73 1.04
C ALA A 49 26.25 24.30 0.87
N ARG A 50 25.23 24.05 0.00
CA ARG A 50 24.74 22.70 -0.33
C ARG A 50 25.81 21.86 -1.03
N GLU A 51 26.51 22.44 -2.00
CA GLU A 51 27.62 21.77 -2.73
C GLU A 51 28.77 21.38 -1.82
N SER A 52 29.04 22.17 -0.77
CA SER A 52 30.09 21.89 0.22
C SER A 52 29.74 20.84 1.27
N LEU A 53 28.46 20.41 1.35
CA LEU A 53 28.07 19.43 2.35
C LEU A 53 28.73 18.06 2.09
N PRO A 54 29.24 17.38 3.14
CA PRO A 54 29.63 15.97 3.06
C PRO A 54 28.53 15.12 2.49
N TRP A 55 28.85 14.08 1.72
CA TRP A 55 27.91 13.21 1.04
C TRP A 55 26.87 12.59 1.97
N SER A 56 27.28 12.11 3.16
CA SER A 56 26.36 11.57 4.17
C SER A 56 25.32 12.61 4.64
N LYS A 57 25.72 13.85 4.83
CA LYS A 57 24.80 14.95 5.19
C LYS A 57 23.84 15.29 4.06
N ARG A 58 24.28 15.17 2.78
CA ARG A 58 23.39 15.32 1.62
C ARG A 58 22.33 14.23 1.58
N ILE A 59 22.71 12.96 1.76
CA ILE A 59 21.75 11.86 1.84
C ILE A 59 20.70 12.17 2.90
N TYR A 60 21.16 12.39 4.13
CA TYR A 60 20.27 12.63 5.27
C TYR A 60 19.31 13.80 5.04
N ARG A 61 19.80 14.92 4.49
CA ARG A 61 18.99 16.09 4.17
C ARG A 61 17.90 15.82 3.13
N ASN A 62 18.19 14.96 2.17
CA ASN A 62 17.29 14.69 1.03
C ASN A 62 16.33 13.53 1.27
N LEU A 63 16.46 12.76 2.37
CA LEU A 63 15.54 11.66 2.69
C LEU A 63 14.09 12.13 2.72
N ALA A 64 13.20 11.27 2.27
CA ALA A 64 11.76 11.47 2.22
C ALA A 64 11.04 10.60 3.25
N ALA A 65 9.77 10.89 3.50
CA ALA A 65 8.94 10.14 4.44
C ALA A 65 8.88 8.66 4.08
N GLN A 66 8.76 8.31 2.80
CA GLN A 66 8.77 6.91 2.36
C GLN A 66 10.12 6.22 2.50
N ASP A 67 11.23 6.96 2.44
CA ASP A 67 12.56 6.41 2.65
C ASP A 67 12.70 5.91 4.10
N TRP A 68 12.16 6.68 5.04
CA TRP A 68 12.06 6.30 6.47
C TRP A 68 11.05 5.19 6.72
N LEU A 69 9.88 5.25 6.07
CA LEU A 69 8.86 4.21 6.18
C LEU A 69 9.45 2.84 5.83
N LEU A 70 10.15 2.74 4.70
CA LEU A 70 10.75 1.48 4.25
C LEU A 70 11.93 1.05 5.11
N THR A 71 12.76 1.99 5.55
CA THR A 71 13.86 1.69 6.47
C THR A 71 13.30 1.09 7.77
N PHE A 72 12.29 1.73 8.36
CA PHE A 72 11.61 1.21 9.54
C PHE A 72 10.98 -0.17 9.29
N TYR A 73 10.31 -0.34 8.17
CA TYR A 73 9.68 -1.61 7.79
C TYR A 73 10.70 -2.76 7.75
N PHE A 74 11.82 -2.61 7.02
CA PHE A 74 12.81 -3.67 6.93
C PHE A 74 13.55 -3.93 8.25
N VAL A 75 13.81 -2.89 9.04
CA VAL A 75 14.37 -3.04 10.39
C VAL A 75 13.41 -3.80 11.30
N ALA A 76 12.13 -3.42 11.31
CA ALA A 76 11.11 -4.10 12.12
C ALA A 76 10.92 -5.56 11.69
N LEU A 77 10.91 -5.83 10.38
CA LEU A 77 10.86 -7.19 9.85
C LEU A 77 12.07 -8.02 10.27
N GLY A 78 13.28 -7.44 10.18
CA GLY A 78 14.51 -8.07 10.66
C GLY A 78 14.47 -8.36 12.16
N LEU A 79 14.01 -7.41 12.97
CA LEU A 79 13.85 -7.61 14.42
C LEU A 79 12.83 -8.71 14.71
N ALA A 80 11.70 -8.78 13.99
CA ALA A 80 10.73 -9.85 14.16
C ALA A 80 11.36 -11.24 13.92
N VAL A 81 12.24 -11.37 12.91
CA VAL A 81 12.96 -12.62 12.66
C VAL A 81 14.03 -12.90 13.73
N VAL A 82 14.76 -11.88 14.20
CA VAL A 82 15.78 -12.02 15.27
C VAL A 82 15.14 -12.58 16.54
N PHE A 83 13.99 -12.05 16.94
CA PHE A 83 13.25 -12.49 18.13
C PHE A 83 12.31 -13.66 17.85
N GLY A 84 12.19 -14.09 16.60
CA GLY A 84 11.40 -15.24 16.20
C GLY A 84 11.98 -16.57 16.70
N SER A 85 11.13 -17.59 16.76
CA SER A 85 11.48 -18.95 17.25
C SER A 85 11.46 -20.02 16.16
N GLY A 86 11.17 -19.65 14.92
CA GLY A 86 11.01 -20.60 13.82
C GLY A 86 12.32 -21.01 13.13
N PRO A 87 12.23 -21.89 12.11
CA PRO A 87 13.38 -22.36 11.35
C PRO A 87 13.89 -21.30 10.35
N ASN A 88 15.07 -21.53 9.79
CA ASN A 88 15.65 -20.78 8.67
C ASN A 88 15.82 -19.26 8.89
N ARG A 89 15.87 -18.79 10.15
CA ARG A 89 16.03 -17.37 10.48
C ARG A 89 17.24 -16.73 9.81
N GLY A 90 18.38 -17.43 9.73
CA GLY A 90 19.59 -16.91 9.08
C GLY A 90 19.37 -16.55 7.61
N MET A 91 18.68 -17.40 6.85
CA MET A 91 18.36 -17.14 5.45
C MET A 91 17.35 -15.99 5.31
N SER A 92 16.33 -15.93 6.17
CA SER A 92 15.37 -14.83 6.20
C SER A 92 16.04 -13.49 6.51
N LEU A 93 16.97 -13.45 7.49
CA LEU A 93 17.75 -12.24 7.79
C LEU A 93 18.64 -11.82 6.62
N LEU A 94 19.29 -12.79 5.94
CA LEU A 94 20.10 -12.51 4.77
C LEU A 94 19.27 -11.81 3.67
N ARG A 95 18.08 -12.34 3.37
CA ARG A 95 17.18 -11.77 2.36
C ARG A 95 16.70 -10.38 2.73
N ILE A 96 16.24 -10.19 3.96
CA ILE A 96 15.86 -8.86 4.47
C ILE A 96 17.06 -7.89 4.41
N GLY A 97 18.26 -8.36 4.73
CA GLY A 97 19.51 -7.60 4.59
C GLY A 97 19.79 -7.18 3.15
N VAL A 98 19.56 -8.08 2.19
CA VAL A 98 19.69 -7.77 0.74
C VAL A 98 18.65 -6.72 0.31
N ASP A 99 17.40 -6.86 0.72
CA ASP A 99 16.34 -5.89 0.40
C ASP A 99 16.65 -4.51 0.97
N LEU A 100 17.11 -4.46 2.22
CA LEU A 100 17.57 -3.22 2.86
C LEU A 100 18.80 -2.63 2.15
N ALA A 101 19.71 -3.46 1.67
CA ALA A 101 20.88 -3.01 0.91
C ALA A 101 20.48 -2.45 -0.48
N ILE A 102 19.52 -3.06 -1.17
CA ILE A 102 18.94 -2.53 -2.43
C ILE A 102 18.33 -1.15 -2.18
N LEU A 103 17.50 -1.01 -1.14
CA LEU A 103 16.89 0.26 -0.75
C LEU A 103 17.98 1.32 -0.52
N TRP A 104 18.90 1.06 0.40
CA TRP A 104 19.89 2.06 0.80
C TRP A 104 20.93 2.38 -0.27
N THR A 105 21.27 1.43 -1.15
CA THR A 105 22.12 1.69 -2.30
C THR A 105 21.47 2.70 -3.25
N GLY A 106 20.20 2.49 -3.59
CA GLY A 106 19.46 3.46 -4.41
C GLY A 106 19.30 4.81 -3.74
N LEU A 107 18.97 4.83 -2.43
CA LEU A 107 18.89 6.07 -1.66
C LEU A 107 20.26 6.80 -1.63
N ALA A 108 21.34 6.07 -1.38
CA ALA A 108 22.69 6.65 -1.33
C ALA A 108 23.09 7.31 -2.66
N VAL A 109 22.74 6.67 -3.78
CA VAL A 109 23.03 7.19 -5.12
C VAL A 109 22.19 8.43 -5.45
N VAL A 110 20.88 8.36 -5.20
CA VAL A 110 19.94 9.41 -5.63
C VAL A 110 19.84 10.55 -4.60
N ARG A 111 19.70 10.24 -3.29
CA ARG A 111 19.63 11.26 -2.24
C ARG A 111 21.00 11.91 -1.97
N GLY A 112 22.07 11.16 -2.22
CA GLY A 112 23.44 11.68 -2.19
C GLY A 112 23.84 12.50 -3.43
N GLU A 113 22.93 12.63 -4.40
CA GLU A 113 23.11 13.41 -5.64
C GLU A 113 24.29 12.95 -6.50
N ARG A 114 24.67 11.66 -6.42
CA ARG A 114 25.65 11.07 -7.36
C ARG A 114 25.07 10.93 -8.77
N ILE A 115 23.77 10.66 -8.83
CA ILE A 115 22.98 10.75 -10.06
C ILE A 115 21.91 11.81 -9.80
N ARG A 116 21.72 12.72 -10.75
CA ARG A 116 20.72 13.79 -10.64
C ARG A 116 19.33 13.19 -10.43
N PRO A 117 18.59 13.54 -9.36
CA PRO A 117 17.27 12.99 -9.07
C PRO A 117 16.26 13.26 -10.19
N GLU A 118 16.42 14.36 -10.94
CA GLU A 118 15.56 14.75 -12.05
C GLU A 118 15.90 14.05 -13.37
N SER A 119 17.05 13.36 -13.46
CA SER A 119 17.39 12.58 -14.64
C SER A 119 16.50 11.34 -14.75
N PHE A 120 16.32 10.82 -15.97
CA PHE A 120 15.60 9.56 -16.18
C PHE A 120 16.16 8.43 -15.30
N ALA A 121 17.50 8.26 -15.32
CA ALA A 121 18.15 7.21 -14.52
C ALA A 121 17.96 7.42 -13.01
N GLY A 122 18.16 8.63 -12.50
CA GLY A 122 17.93 8.91 -11.07
C GLY A 122 16.49 8.70 -10.64
N SER A 123 15.56 9.18 -11.45
CA SER A 123 14.12 8.99 -11.21
C SER A 123 13.70 7.51 -11.24
N LEU A 124 14.25 6.72 -12.17
CA LEU A 124 13.97 5.29 -12.27
C LEU A 124 14.62 4.50 -11.11
N ILE A 125 15.89 4.74 -10.84
CA ILE A 125 16.62 4.09 -9.73
C ILE A 125 15.87 4.32 -8.40
N TYR A 126 15.44 5.56 -8.14
CA TYR A 126 14.70 5.86 -6.93
C TYR A 126 13.41 5.06 -6.81
N ARG A 127 12.60 4.97 -7.89
CA ARG A 127 11.38 4.16 -7.90
C ARG A 127 11.67 2.68 -7.64
N LEU A 128 12.64 2.14 -8.37
CA LEU A 128 13.01 0.73 -8.23
C LEU A 128 13.54 0.42 -6.82
N SER A 129 14.33 1.31 -6.23
CA SER A 129 14.85 1.10 -4.88
C SER A 129 13.77 1.12 -3.80
N LEU A 130 12.61 1.75 -4.04
CA LEU A 130 11.48 1.71 -3.12
C LEU A 130 10.59 0.48 -3.35
N PHE A 131 10.21 0.22 -4.59
CA PHE A 131 9.16 -0.76 -4.89
C PHE A 131 9.68 -2.19 -5.05
N ALA A 132 10.88 -2.38 -5.62
CA ALA A 132 11.42 -3.72 -5.81
C ALA A 132 11.66 -4.47 -4.49
N PRO A 133 12.29 -3.87 -3.44
CA PRO A 133 12.48 -4.56 -2.17
C PRO A 133 11.16 -4.95 -1.50
N VAL A 134 10.12 -4.10 -1.59
CA VAL A 134 8.81 -4.42 -1.00
C VAL A 134 8.15 -5.58 -1.76
N LEU A 135 8.25 -5.61 -3.09
CA LEU A 135 7.76 -6.74 -3.88
C LEU A 135 8.53 -8.03 -3.58
N LEU A 136 9.85 -7.96 -3.44
CA LEU A 136 10.68 -9.10 -3.05
C LEU A 136 10.31 -9.60 -1.67
N SER A 137 10.16 -8.71 -0.69
CA SER A 137 9.78 -9.09 0.67
C SER A 137 8.41 -9.78 0.71
N TYR A 138 7.45 -9.39 -0.14
CA TYR A 138 6.17 -10.09 -0.25
C TYR A 138 6.36 -11.56 -0.65
N VAL A 139 7.12 -11.82 -1.71
CA VAL A 139 7.42 -13.21 -2.13
C VAL A 139 8.17 -13.98 -1.05
N GLN A 140 8.99 -13.31 -0.27
CA GLN A 140 9.78 -13.91 0.82
C GLN A 140 8.95 -14.20 2.08
N LEU A 141 7.73 -13.64 2.22
CA LEU A 141 6.87 -13.87 3.40
C LEU A 141 6.61 -15.35 3.66
N ARG A 142 6.56 -16.19 2.61
CA ARG A 142 6.44 -17.66 2.72
C ARG A 142 7.52 -18.31 3.61
N GLU A 143 8.68 -17.66 3.72
CA GLU A 143 9.81 -18.13 4.54
C GLU A 143 9.98 -17.30 5.81
N ILE A 144 9.68 -16.00 5.73
CA ILE A 144 9.81 -15.07 6.85
C ILE A 144 8.76 -15.37 7.93
N LEU A 145 7.48 -15.59 7.55
CA LEU A 145 6.41 -15.85 8.52
C LEU A 145 6.71 -17.10 9.38
N PRO A 146 7.06 -18.26 8.80
CA PRO A 146 7.44 -19.42 9.59
C PRO A 146 8.70 -19.19 10.44
N ALA A 147 9.65 -18.36 9.98
CA ALA A 147 10.86 -18.04 10.74
C ALA A 147 10.56 -17.21 12.00
N VAL A 148 9.52 -16.38 11.96
CA VAL A 148 9.05 -15.59 13.12
C VAL A 148 8.27 -16.47 14.08
N SER A 149 7.24 -17.20 13.62
CA SER A 149 6.38 -18.02 14.48
C SER A 149 5.75 -19.20 13.74
N SER A 150 5.67 -20.34 14.42
CA SER A 150 4.87 -21.48 13.98
C SER A 150 3.38 -21.33 14.28
N ARG A 151 2.98 -20.37 15.12
CA ARG A 151 1.59 -20.18 15.56
C ARG A 151 0.69 -19.82 14.38
N ALA A 152 -0.60 -20.10 14.54
CA ALA A 152 -1.70 -19.60 13.76
C ALA A 152 -2.81 -19.16 14.73
N LEU A 153 -3.38 -18.01 14.52
CA LEU A 153 -4.36 -17.39 15.42
C LEU A 153 -5.79 -17.47 14.87
N ASP A 154 -6.06 -18.48 14.02
CA ASP A 154 -7.39 -18.64 13.40
C ASP A 154 -8.51 -18.81 14.43
N ALA A 155 -8.23 -19.50 15.55
CA ALA A 155 -9.23 -19.68 16.61
C ALA A 155 -9.63 -18.34 17.24
N GLU A 156 -8.63 -17.52 17.58
CA GLU A 156 -8.81 -16.20 18.20
C GLU A 156 -9.45 -15.21 17.22
N ILE A 157 -9.05 -15.25 15.94
CA ILE A 157 -9.63 -14.41 14.89
C ILE A 157 -11.10 -14.78 14.68
N LEU A 158 -11.43 -16.06 14.53
CA LEU A 158 -12.79 -16.54 14.35
C LEU A 158 -13.68 -16.24 15.57
N GLU A 159 -13.14 -16.41 16.77
CA GLU A 159 -13.89 -16.08 17.99
C GLU A 159 -14.22 -14.58 18.07
N LEU A 160 -13.25 -13.72 17.70
CA LEU A 160 -13.47 -12.27 17.62
C LEU A 160 -14.51 -11.94 16.53
N ASP A 161 -14.40 -12.57 15.38
CA ASP A 161 -15.31 -12.37 14.24
C ASP A 161 -16.75 -12.72 14.65
N ARG A 162 -16.97 -13.87 15.28
CA ARG A 162 -18.26 -14.30 15.78
C ARG A 162 -18.84 -13.39 16.88
N ARG A 163 -18.00 -12.92 17.79
CA ARG A 163 -18.42 -11.97 18.84
C ARG A 163 -18.89 -10.65 18.31
N LEU A 164 -18.27 -10.16 17.23
CA LEU A 164 -18.56 -8.85 16.64
C LEU A 164 -19.72 -8.88 15.67
N PHE A 165 -19.85 -9.96 14.89
CA PHE A 165 -20.77 -10.01 13.75
C PHE A 165 -21.82 -11.11 13.88
N ASP A 166 -21.62 -12.11 14.74
CA ASP A 166 -22.48 -13.31 14.86
C ASP A 166 -22.75 -13.99 13.51
N PHE A 167 -21.81 -13.88 12.56
CA PHE A 167 -21.98 -14.28 11.18
C PHE A 167 -20.62 -14.63 10.57
N GLU A 168 -20.52 -15.82 9.97
CA GLU A 168 -19.33 -16.24 9.19
C GLU A 168 -19.71 -16.37 7.71
N PRO A 169 -19.31 -15.41 6.87
CA PRO A 169 -19.71 -15.39 5.46
C PRO A 169 -19.35 -16.65 4.70
N ALA A 170 -18.18 -17.23 4.93
CA ALA A 170 -17.72 -18.40 4.22
C ALA A 170 -18.64 -19.62 4.46
N ILE A 171 -19.15 -19.77 5.68
CA ILE A 171 -20.12 -20.84 6.03
C ILE A 171 -21.52 -20.48 5.50
N ALA A 172 -21.98 -19.25 5.72
CA ALA A 172 -23.32 -18.83 5.34
C ALA A 172 -23.55 -18.87 3.82
N TRP A 173 -22.48 -18.63 3.05
CA TRP A 173 -22.53 -18.63 1.57
C TRP A 173 -22.17 -20.00 0.96
N ASP A 174 -21.83 -20.99 1.76
CA ASP A 174 -21.51 -22.35 1.28
C ASP A 174 -22.63 -22.94 0.38
N PRO A 175 -23.94 -22.78 0.66
CA PRO A 175 -25.00 -23.26 -0.23
C PRO A 175 -25.06 -22.58 -1.61
N LEU A 176 -24.40 -21.42 -1.76
CA LEU A 176 -24.32 -20.67 -3.03
C LEU A 176 -23.14 -21.09 -3.91
N VAL A 177 -22.30 -22.01 -3.40
CA VAL A 177 -21.12 -22.48 -4.13
C VAL A 177 -21.53 -23.39 -5.27
N THR A 178 -21.20 -22.96 -6.47
CA THR A 178 -21.35 -23.69 -7.74
C THR A 178 -20.11 -23.44 -8.60
N PRO A 179 -19.84 -24.22 -9.64
CA PRO A 179 -18.75 -23.92 -10.56
C PRO A 179 -18.83 -22.53 -11.18
N ALA A 180 -20.04 -22.04 -11.47
CA ALA A 180 -20.23 -20.71 -12.07
C ALA A 180 -19.97 -19.58 -11.07
N THR A 181 -20.47 -19.67 -9.83
CA THR A 181 -20.23 -18.67 -8.80
C THR A 181 -18.77 -18.66 -8.34
N THR A 182 -18.15 -19.83 -8.24
CA THR A 182 -16.72 -19.96 -7.94
C THR A 182 -15.88 -19.29 -9.02
N GLU A 183 -16.18 -19.53 -10.30
CA GLU A 183 -15.45 -18.90 -11.41
C GLU A 183 -15.66 -17.38 -11.46
N TRP A 184 -16.89 -16.89 -11.21
CA TRP A 184 -17.21 -15.48 -11.11
C TRP A 184 -16.34 -14.78 -10.06
N PHE A 185 -16.36 -15.26 -8.83
CA PHE A 185 -15.59 -14.65 -7.76
C PHE A 185 -14.08 -14.84 -7.95
N SER A 186 -13.64 -15.94 -8.54
CA SER A 186 -12.24 -16.16 -8.87
C SER A 186 -11.71 -15.17 -9.92
N PHE A 187 -12.54 -14.79 -10.92
CA PHE A 187 -12.19 -13.73 -11.86
C PHE A 187 -11.89 -12.41 -11.13
N PHE A 188 -12.75 -11.99 -10.21
CA PHE A 188 -12.52 -10.74 -9.46
C PHE A 188 -11.36 -10.85 -8.49
N TYR A 189 -11.22 -11.96 -7.79
CA TYR A 189 -10.07 -12.19 -6.92
C TYR A 189 -8.76 -12.11 -7.70
N PHE A 190 -8.67 -12.78 -8.84
CA PHE A 190 -7.47 -12.77 -9.69
C PHE A 190 -7.22 -11.40 -10.30
N SER A 191 -8.26 -10.63 -10.63
CA SER A 191 -8.13 -9.28 -11.19
C SER A 191 -7.44 -8.28 -10.25
N TYR A 192 -7.34 -8.58 -8.95
CA TYR A 192 -6.53 -7.82 -7.99
C TYR A 192 -5.10 -7.60 -8.48
N PHE A 193 -4.44 -8.64 -8.99
CA PHE A 193 -3.06 -8.52 -9.47
C PHE A 193 -2.95 -7.61 -10.70
N GLY A 194 -3.93 -7.67 -11.59
CA GLY A 194 -4.02 -6.77 -12.75
C GLY A 194 -4.23 -5.32 -12.33
N LEU A 195 -5.14 -5.07 -11.39
CA LEU A 195 -5.38 -3.72 -10.85
C LEU A 195 -4.14 -3.16 -10.17
N LEU A 196 -3.49 -3.95 -9.32
CA LEU A 196 -2.26 -3.56 -8.63
C LEU A 196 -1.17 -3.18 -9.65
N MET A 197 -0.95 -4.02 -10.65
CA MET A 197 0.05 -3.78 -11.68
C MET A 197 -0.27 -2.51 -12.49
N ILE A 198 -1.50 -2.36 -12.99
CA ILE A 198 -1.90 -1.21 -13.81
C ILE A 198 -1.74 0.09 -13.03
N PHE A 199 -2.24 0.16 -11.79
CA PHE A 199 -2.15 1.37 -10.98
C PHE A 199 -0.71 1.70 -10.59
N CYS A 200 0.06 0.73 -10.10
CA CYS A 200 1.46 0.96 -9.76
C CYS A 200 2.27 1.41 -10.99
N LEU A 201 2.15 0.74 -12.13
CA LEU A 201 2.88 1.14 -13.33
C LEU A 201 2.42 2.49 -13.87
N ALA A 202 1.12 2.80 -13.83
CA ALA A 202 0.62 4.11 -14.25
C ALA A 202 1.23 5.25 -13.42
N PHE A 203 1.25 5.13 -12.09
CA PHE A 203 1.82 6.15 -11.23
C PHE A 203 3.36 6.17 -11.25
N LEU A 204 4.00 5.03 -11.33
CA LEU A 204 5.46 4.95 -11.31
C LEU A 204 6.10 5.33 -12.64
N LEU A 205 5.47 5.03 -13.77
CA LEU A 205 6.10 5.19 -15.09
C LEU A 205 5.47 6.30 -15.94
N VAL A 206 4.17 6.56 -15.79
CA VAL A 206 3.42 7.45 -16.71
C VAL A 206 3.06 8.78 -16.06
N ALA A 207 2.71 8.81 -14.78
CA ALA A 207 2.27 10.02 -14.11
C ALA A 207 3.39 11.08 -14.07
N ARG A 208 3.00 12.36 -14.28
CA ARG A 208 3.92 13.50 -14.31
C ARG A 208 3.77 14.45 -13.11
N ASP A 209 2.64 14.40 -12.44
CA ASP A 209 2.39 15.21 -11.26
C ASP A 209 3.18 14.66 -10.05
N LYS A 210 4.22 15.41 -9.67
CA LYS A 210 5.15 15.03 -8.60
C LYS A 210 4.47 14.78 -7.26
N VAL A 211 3.47 15.60 -6.94
CA VAL A 211 2.74 15.50 -5.66
C VAL A 211 1.83 14.28 -5.69
N LEU A 212 1.17 14.04 -6.81
CA LEU A 212 0.27 12.89 -6.98
C LEU A 212 1.05 11.57 -6.89
N ILE A 213 2.22 11.49 -7.55
CA ILE A 213 3.11 10.33 -7.47
C ILE A 213 3.55 10.09 -6.01
N ALA A 214 3.95 11.15 -5.30
CA ALA A 214 4.42 11.03 -3.92
C ALA A 214 3.30 10.55 -2.98
N ARG A 215 2.08 11.09 -3.11
CA ARG A 215 0.91 10.65 -2.34
C ARG A 215 0.57 9.19 -2.60
N PHE A 216 0.50 8.81 -3.88
CA PHE A 216 0.22 7.43 -4.27
C PHE A 216 1.27 6.47 -3.72
N SER A 217 2.55 6.76 -3.99
CA SER A 217 3.67 5.89 -3.58
C SER A 217 3.74 5.72 -2.07
N PHE A 218 3.65 6.81 -1.30
CA PHE A 218 3.65 6.72 0.16
C PHE A 218 2.47 5.90 0.67
N GLY A 219 1.26 6.15 0.16
CA GLY A 219 0.05 5.48 0.62
C GLY A 219 0.07 3.98 0.34
N ILE A 220 0.41 3.56 -0.89
CA ILE A 220 0.44 2.12 -1.22
C ILE A 220 1.57 1.40 -0.49
N LEU A 221 2.74 2.01 -0.35
CA LEU A 221 3.83 1.44 0.45
C LEU A 221 3.43 1.31 1.93
N ALA A 222 2.70 2.29 2.49
CA ALA A 222 2.18 2.20 3.85
C ALA A 222 1.19 1.05 4.01
N VAL A 223 0.30 0.82 3.02
CA VAL A 223 -0.63 -0.33 3.03
C VAL A 223 0.15 -1.64 3.09
N PHE A 224 1.09 -1.86 2.17
CA PHE A 224 1.84 -3.13 2.11
C PHE A 224 2.74 -3.32 3.33
N CYS A 225 3.55 -2.33 3.68
CA CYS A 225 4.48 -2.46 4.81
C CYS A 225 3.76 -2.70 6.14
N THR A 226 2.64 -2.00 6.38
CA THR A 226 1.85 -2.20 7.59
C THR A 226 1.22 -3.59 7.61
N ALA A 227 0.59 -4.03 6.52
CA ALA A 227 0.01 -5.37 6.44
C ALA A 227 1.05 -6.46 6.69
N HIS A 228 2.21 -6.39 6.03
CA HIS A 228 3.28 -7.38 6.21
C HIS A 228 3.79 -7.46 7.67
N LEU A 229 3.90 -6.31 8.36
CA LEU A 229 4.28 -6.30 9.78
C LEU A 229 3.17 -6.88 10.66
N VAL A 230 1.90 -6.62 10.34
CA VAL A 230 0.78 -7.17 11.11
C VAL A 230 0.68 -8.69 10.91
N TYR A 231 1.01 -9.24 9.73
CA TYR A 231 1.08 -10.70 9.52
C TYR A 231 2.06 -11.41 10.47
N MET A 232 3.13 -10.72 10.91
CA MET A 232 4.04 -11.28 11.93
C MET A 232 3.39 -11.39 13.30
N LEU A 233 2.44 -10.51 13.59
CA LEU A 233 1.76 -10.42 14.89
C LEU A 233 0.48 -11.27 14.93
N VAL A 234 -0.23 -11.35 13.81
CA VAL A 234 -1.53 -12.03 13.69
C VAL A 234 -1.51 -12.99 12.49
N PRO A 235 -0.70 -14.05 12.56
CA PRO A 235 -0.65 -15.05 11.51
C PRO A 235 -1.88 -15.97 11.55
N GLY A 236 -2.53 -16.20 10.42
CA GLY A 236 -3.67 -17.11 10.30
C GLY A 236 -3.80 -17.64 8.87
N TYR A 237 -4.44 -18.81 8.74
CA TYR A 237 -4.64 -19.50 7.45
C TYR A 237 -5.92 -19.10 6.72
N GLY A 238 -6.93 -18.64 7.46
CA GLY A 238 -8.24 -18.35 6.95
C GLY A 238 -9.22 -19.52 6.94
N PRO A 239 -10.52 -19.22 6.65
CA PRO A 239 -11.59 -20.19 6.67
C PRO A 239 -11.33 -21.42 5.80
N TYR A 240 -10.70 -21.27 4.63
CA TYR A 240 -10.46 -22.36 3.68
C TYR A 240 -9.72 -23.55 4.32
N LYS A 241 -8.84 -23.29 5.26
CA LYS A 241 -8.07 -24.34 5.95
C LYS A 241 -8.59 -24.61 7.35
N TYR A 242 -8.88 -23.56 8.11
CA TYR A 242 -9.29 -23.70 9.51
C TYR A 242 -10.72 -24.28 9.65
N LEU A 243 -11.63 -23.90 8.73
CA LEU A 243 -13.02 -24.37 8.70
C LEU A 243 -13.26 -25.45 7.63
N ALA A 244 -12.22 -26.10 7.10
CA ALA A 244 -12.35 -27.06 6.00
C ALA A 244 -13.38 -28.16 6.25
N GLY A 245 -13.51 -28.65 7.50
CA GLY A 245 -14.51 -29.65 7.88
C GLY A 245 -15.93 -29.14 8.03
N SER A 246 -16.18 -27.83 7.92
CA SER A 246 -17.51 -27.22 8.06
C SER A 246 -18.21 -26.98 6.71
N PHE A 247 -17.50 -27.11 5.59
CA PHE A 247 -18.06 -26.89 4.25
C PHE A 247 -18.65 -28.17 3.68
N GLN A 248 -19.83 -28.04 3.04
CA GLN A 248 -20.52 -29.12 2.37
C GLN A 248 -20.31 -29.12 0.85
N ASN A 249 -20.04 -27.94 0.28
CA ASN A 249 -19.82 -27.74 -1.15
C ASN A 249 -18.34 -27.47 -1.43
N GLU A 250 -17.76 -28.20 -2.36
CA GLU A 250 -16.37 -28.02 -2.78
C GLU A 250 -16.27 -26.85 -3.77
N LEU A 251 -15.29 -25.98 -3.56
CA LEU A 251 -14.96 -24.93 -4.53
C LEU A 251 -14.37 -25.56 -5.78
N SER A 252 -15.10 -25.45 -6.88
CA SER A 252 -14.68 -25.94 -8.20
C SER A 252 -15.03 -24.92 -9.27
N GLY A 253 -14.17 -24.76 -10.27
CA GLY A 253 -14.37 -23.76 -11.32
C GLY A 253 -13.52 -24.03 -12.55
N GLY A 254 -13.48 -23.06 -13.45
CA GLY A 254 -12.75 -23.13 -14.71
C GLY A 254 -11.34 -22.56 -14.61
N PHE A 255 -11.03 -21.66 -15.56
CA PHE A 255 -9.71 -21.07 -15.71
C PHE A 255 -9.29 -20.18 -14.53
N PHE A 256 -10.18 -19.26 -14.10
CA PHE A 256 -9.83 -18.29 -13.04
C PHE A 256 -9.71 -18.97 -11.68
N TRP A 257 -10.54 -19.98 -11.37
CA TRP A 257 -10.38 -20.74 -10.13
C TRP A 257 -9.02 -21.44 -10.07
N ARG A 258 -8.60 -22.09 -11.16
CA ARG A 258 -7.27 -22.72 -11.24
C ARG A 258 -6.17 -21.69 -11.09
N ALA A 259 -6.28 -20.54 -11.80
CA ALA A 259 -5.29 -19.47 -11.70
C ALA A 259 -5.17 -18.92 -10.26
N VAL A 260 -6.28 -18.75 -9.54
CA VAL A 260 -6.28 -18.35 -8.12
C VAL A 260 -5.58 -19.41 -7.27
N TRP A 261 -5.98 -20.67 -7.43
CA TRP A 261 -5.43 -21.79 -6.65
C TRP A 261 -3.91 -21.90 -6.85
N ASP A 262 -3.46 -21.92 -8.08
CA ASP A 262 -2.04 -22.02 -8.43
C ASP A 262 -1.24 -20.82 -7.89
N THR A 263 -1.80 -19.62 -7.98
CA THR A 263 -1.18 -18.39 -7.46
C THR A 263 -1.03 -18.44 -5.95
N VAL A 264 -2.07 -18.87 -5.22
CA VAL A 264 -2.02 -19.00 -3.75
C VAL A 264 -1.01 -20.07 -3.34
N GLN A 265 -0.97 -21.22 -4.02
CA GLN A 265 0.00 -22.27 -3.73
C GLN A 265 1.44 -21.82 -4.05
N ALA A 266 1.65 -21.10 -5.16
CA ALA A 266 2.96 -20.57 -5.52
C ALA A 266 3.42 -19.44 -4.60
N GLY A 267 2.52 -18.54 -4.22
CA GLY A 267 2.79 -17.42 -3.29
C GLY A 267 3.17 -17.91 -1.90
N GLY A 268 2.46 -18.88 -1.39
CA GLY A 268 2.83 -19.75 -0.28
C GLY A 268 3.03 -19.09 1.09
N ALA A 269 2.71 -17.81 1.27
CA ALA A 269 2.78 -17.18 2.58
C ALA A 269 1.78 -17.82 3.55
N MET A 270 0.57 -18.15 3.07
CA MET A 270 -0.44 -19.02 3.69
C MET A 270 -0.95 -18.58 5.07
N LYS A 271 -0.27 -17.65 5.74
CA LYS A 271 -0.63 -17.10 7.06
C LYS A 271 -0.78 -15.58 7.02
N ASP A 272 -1.00 -15.02 5.85
CA ASP A 272 -1.02 -13.61 5.54
C ASP A 272 -2.46 -13.07 5.35
N ILE A 273 -3.36 -13.47 6.26
CA ILE A 273 -4.78 -13.14 6.11
C ILE A 273 -5.19 -11.82 6.78
N PHE A 274 -4.59 -11.46 7.94
CA PHE A 274 -5.02 -10.30 8.72
C PHE A 274 -3.95 -9.20 8.75
N PRO A 275 -4.24 -7.98 8.22
CA PRO A 275 -5.46 -7.55 7.52
C PRO A 275 -5.48 -7.99 6.05
N SER A 276 -6.66 -8.06 5.43
CA SER A 276 -6.79 -8.44 4.01
C SER A 276 -6.16 -7.40 3.08
N LEU A 277 -5.05 -7.75 2.41
CA LEU A 277 -4.46 -6.92 1.35
C LEU A 277 -5.30 -6.87 0.08
N HIS A 278 -6.04 -7.95 -0.23
CA HIS A 278 -7.02 -7.98 -1.32
C HIS A 278 -8.17 -6.99 -1.11
N THR A 279 -8.44 -6.62 0.14
CA THR A 279 -9.35 -5.53 0.49
C THR A 279 -8.63 -4.19 0.52
N ALA A 280 -7.48 -4.11 1.18
CA ALA A 280 -6.83 -2.83 1.47
C ALA A 280 -6.30 -2.11 0.23
N ALA A 281 -5.60 -2.80 -0.68
CA ALA A 281 -5.00 -2.15 -1.83
C ALA A 281 -6.04 -1.64 -2.86
N PRO A 282 -7.06 -2.40 -3.29
CA PRO A 282 -8.11 -1.89 -4.17
C PRO A 282 -8.94 -0.78 -3.53
N THR A 283 -9.20 -0.87 -2.22
CA THR A 283 -9.88 0.21 -1.48
C THR A 283 -9.04 1.48 -1.48
N PHE A 284 -7.73 1.38 -1.26
CA PHE A 284 -6.83 2.53 -1.38
C PHE A 284 -6.88 3.15 -2.77
N PHE A 285 -6.87 2.36 -3.85
CA PHE A 285 -6.98 2.87 -5.23
C PHE A 285 -8.31 3.58 -5.47
N THR A 286 -9.39 3.03 -4.96
CA THR A 286 -10.74 3.61 -5.07
C THR A 286 -10.83 4.94 -4.34
N LEU A 287 -10.35 5.02 -3.10
CA LEU A 287 -10.29 6.25 -2.31
C LEU A 287 -9.38 7.30 -2.96
N PHE A 288 -8.25 6.86 -3.51
CA PHE A 288 -7.31 7.73 -4.21
C PHE A 288 -7.94 8.33 -5.48
N ALA A 289 -8.61 7.51 -6.29
CA ALA A 289 -9.32 7.96 -7.48
C ALA A 289 -10.48 8.92 -7.13
N TRP A 290 -11.23 8.63 -6.08
CA TRP A 290 -12.30 9.51 -5.58
C TRP A 290 -11.77 10.86 -5.12
N THR A 291 -10.68 10.89 -4.36
CA THR A 291 -10.09 12.13 -3.83
C THR A 291 -9.56 13.03 -4.94
N HIS A 292 -8.99 12.43 -6.00
CA HIS A 292 -8.38 13.15 -7.11
C HIS A 292 -9.24 13.13 -8.40
N ARG A 293 -10.58 13.07 -8.26
CA ARG A 293 -11.53 13.03 -9.38
C ARG A 293 -11.62 14.33 -10.19
N ASP A 294 -10.93 15.38 -9.79
CA ASP A 294 -10.63 16.55 -10.60
C ASP A 294 -9.81 16.18 -11.86
N ARG A 295 -9.04 15.09 -11.81
CA ARG A 295 -8.31 14.53 -12.94
C ARG A 295 -9.22 13.57 -13.72
N LEU A 296 -9.36 13.82 -15.03
CA LEU A 296 -10.29 13.08 -15.89
C LEU A 296 -10.11 11.56 -15.79
N ILE A 297 -8.86 11.07 -15.89
CA ILE A 297 -8.57 9.63 -15.84
C ILE A 297 -9.05 9.03 -14.52
N LEU A 298 -8.75 9.66 -13.37
CA LEU A 298 -9.14 9.16 -12.06
C LEU A 298 -10.66 9.24 -11.85
N ARG A 299 -11.31 10.28 -12.39
CA ARG A 299 -12.77 10.40 -12.38
C ARG A 299 -13.44 9.27 -13.15
N LEU A 300 -12.92 8.93 -14.33
CA LEU A 300 -13.47 7.88 -15.19
C LEU A 300 -13.16 6.47 -14.63
N SER A 301 -11.99 6.28 -14.01
CA SER A 301 -11.64 4.98 -13.40
C SER A 301 -12.36 4.71 -12.08
N PHE A 302 -12.82 5.73 -11.35
CA PHE A 302 -13.44 5.55 -10.04
C PHE A 302 -14.62 4.57 -10.02
N PRO A 303 -15.67 4.67 -10.89
CA PRO A 303 -16.79 3.73 -10.82
C PRO A 303 -16.36 2.29 -11.15
N VAL A 304 -15.42 2.11 -12.07
CA VAL A 304 -14.87 0.78 -12.39
C VAL A 304 -14.12 0.21 -11.19
N LEU A 305 -13.26 1.02 -10.58
CA LEU A 305 -12.53 0.63 -9.37
C LEU A 305 -13.46 0.29 -8.21
N ALA A 306 -14.48 1.11 -7.96
CA ALA A 306 -15.45 0.87 -6.90
C ALA A 306 -16.18 -0.46 -7.10
N PHE A 307 -16.58 -0.77 -8.34
CA PHE A 307 -17.20 -2.04 -8.69
C PHE A 307 -16.24 -3.21 -8.49
N PHE A 308 -15.03 -3.16 -9.07
CA PHE A 308 -14.05 -4.24 -8.90
C PHE A 308 -13.65 -4.44 -7.44
N THR A 309 -13.43 -3.35 -6.69
CA THR A 309 -13.11 -3.42 -5.27
C THR A 309 -14.22 -4.13 -4.48
N SER A 310 -15.48 -3.80 -4.72
CA SER A 310 -16.60 -4.47 -4.05
C SER A 310 -16.64 -5.97 -4.36
N GLN A 311 -16.44 -6.33 -5.64
CA GLN A 311 -16.43 -7.74 -6.05
C GLN A 311 -15.22 -8.50 -5.49
N ILE A 312 -14.03 -7.87 -5.43
CA ILE A 312 -12.84 -8.47 -4.82
C ILE A 312 -13.08 -8.73 -3.33
N ILE A 313 -13.65 -7.77 -2.61
CA ILE A 313 -13.99 -7.93 -1.19
C ILE A 313 -14.93 -9.13 -0.98
N LEU A 314 -16.01 -9.22 -1.76
CA LEU A 314 -16.92 -10.37 -1.69
C LEU A 314 -16.20 -11.68 -2.04
N ALA A 315 -15.36 -11.65 -3.08
CA ALA A 315 -14.60 -12.82 -3.53
C ALA A 315 -13.66 -13.37 -2.45
N THR A 316 -13.04 -12.52 -1.64
CA THR A 316 -12.12 -12.97 -0.57
C THR A 316 -12.83 -13.84 0.47
N MET A 317 -14.06 -13.50 0.82
CA MET A 317 -14.88 -14.26 1.76
C MET A 317 -15.54 -15.47 1.08
N PHE A 318 -16.10 -15.29 -0.12
CA PHE A 318 -16.74 -16.37 -0.86
C PHE A 318 -15.80 -17.55 -1.18
N LEU A 319 -14.57 -17.22 -1.57
CA LEU A 319 -13.52 -18.20 -1.82
C LEU A 319 -12.82 -18.68 -0.53
N ARG A 320 -13.34 -18.30 0.64
CA ARG A 320 -12.92 -18.78 1.97
C ARG A 320 -11.49 -18.36 2.37
N TRP A 321 -10.93 -17.28 1.75
CA TRP A 321 -9.59 -16.83 2.09
C TRP A 321 -9.53 -15.96 3.34
N HIS A 322 -10.59 -15.18 3.63
CA HIS A 322 -10.62 -14.20 4.71
C HIS A 322 -11.87 -14.30 5.59
N TYR A 323 -11.70 -14.02 6.88
CA TYR A 323 -12.78 -13.74 7.81
C TYR A 323 -13.30 -12.31 7.59
N LEU A 324 -14.49 -12.00 8.11
CA LEU A 324 -15.08 -10.67 7.98
C LEU A 324 -14.26 -9.58 8.69
N ILE A 325 -13.65 -9.92 9.84
CA ILE A 325 -12.77 -9.01 10.58
C ILE A 325 -11.51 -8.63 9.79
N ASP A 326 -11.00 -9.52 8.93
CA ASP A 326 -9.85 -9.23 8.06
C ASP A 326 -10.20 -8.13 7.06
N ILE A 327 -11.46 -8.15 6.58
CA ILE A 327 -12.00 -7.15 5.65
C ILE A 327 -12.11 -5.80 6.35
N VAL A 328 -12.69 -5.75 7.56
CA VAL A 328 -12.83 -4.52 8.35
C VAL A 328 -11.45 -3.91 8.64
N ALA A 329 -10.48 -4.75 9.01
CA ALA A 329 -9.09 -4.32 9.22
C ALA A 329 -8.45 -3.81 7.91
N GLY A 330 -8.71 -4.47 6.77
CA GLY A 330 -8.24 -4.04 5.45
C GLY A 330 -8.82 -2.69 5.02
N LEU A 331 -10.13 -2.48 5.19
CA LEU A 331 -10.80 -1.20 4.94
C LEU A 331 -10.23 -0.08 5.82
N THR A 332 -10.01 -0.38 7.09
CA THR A 332 -9.42 0.56 8.06
C THR A 332 -8.00 0.93 7.66
N LEU A 333 -7.17 -0.05 7.32
CA LEU A 333 -5.80 0.16 6.85
C LEU A 333 -5.75 1.05 5.60
N ALA A 334 -6.58 0.75 4.60
CA ALA A 334 -6.66 1.55 3.37
C ALA A 334 -7.04 2.99 3.65
N SER A 335 -8.06 3.21 4.49
CA SER A 335 -8.56 4.53 4.85
C SER A 335 -7.50 5.34 5.62
N CYS A 336 -6.87 4.72 6.62
CA CYS A 336 -5.80 5.35 7.39
C CYS A 336 -4.59 5.68 6.51
N ALA A 337 -4.12 4.75 5.68
CA ALA A 337 -3.00 4.96 4.77
C ALA A 337 -3.30 6.08 3.75
N HIS A 338 -4.52 6.12 3.22
CA HIS A 338 -4.95 7.18 2.31
C HIS A 338 -4.92 8.56 2.99
N LEU A 339 -5.59 8.72 4.12
CA LEU A 339 -5.62 9.98 4.86
C LEU A 339 -4.23 10.43 5.32
N PHE A 340 -3.43 9.48 5.77
CA PHE A 340 -2.06 9.76 6.21
C PHE A 340 -1.17 10.18 5.04
N SER A 341 -1.31 9.55 3.87
CA SER A 341 -0.57 9.94 2.66
C SER A 341 -0.85 11.38 2.24
N LEU A 342 -2.10 11.82 2.33
CA LEU A 342 -2.47 13.20 1.99
C LEU A 342 -1.79 14.21 2.93
N ARG A 343 -1.81 13.94 4.24
CA ARG A 343 -1.24 14.83 5.26
C ARG A 343 0.28 14.87 5.23
N VAL A 344 0.90 13.70 5.25
CA VAL A 344 2.37 13.58 5.24
C VAL A 344 2.95 14.25 4.01
N GLN A 345 2.39 13.97 2.83
CA GLN A 345 2.93 14.53 1.59
C GLN A 345 2.65 16.03 1.43
N ALA A 346 1.55 16.54 1.96
CA ALA A 346 1.30 17.97 1.99
C ALA A 346 2.33 18.69 2.89
N TRP A 347 2.54 18.17 4.08
CA TRP A 347 3.52 18.70 5.04
C TRP A 347 4.95 18.57 4.49
N GLU A 348 5.35 17.42 3.97
CA GLU A 348 6.69 17.21 3.40
C GLU A 348 6.95 18.12 2.21
N SER A 349 5.99 18.29 1.31
CA SER A 349 6.15 19.18 0.15
C SER A 349 6.36 20.64 0.58
N ALA A 350 5.61 21.11 1.58
CA ALA A 350 5.78 22.45 2.13
C ALA A 350 7.16 22.63 2.81
N LEU A 351 7.60 21.62 3.56
CA LEU A 351 8.88 21.64 4.25
C LEU A 351 10.05 21.62 3.26
N ARG A 352 9.99 20.79 2.22
CA ARG A 352 10.99 20.73 1.14
C ARG A 352 11.08 22.06 0.38
N ALA A 353 9.94 22.67 0.04
CA ALA A 353 9.88 23.95 -0.63
C ALA A 353 10.55 25.06 0.21
N ARG A 354 10.25 25.12 1.52
CA ARG A 354 10.87 26.10 2.45
C ARG A 354 12.38 25.96 2.56
N ASN A 355 12.89 24.73 2.47
CA ASN A 355 14.30 24.41 2.68
C ASN A 355 15.09 24.26 1.37
N GLY A 356 14.51 24.60 0.22
CA GLY A 356 15.18 24.49 -1.08
C GLY A 356 15.56 23.04 -1.45
N VAL A 357 14.83 22.04 -0.96
CA VAL A 357 15.04 20.63 -1.27
C VAL A 357 14.13 20.23 -2.45
N SER A 358 14.68 19.49 -3.42
CA SER A 358 13.91 19.03 -4.59
C SER A 358 12.70 18.18 -4.19
N ALA A 359 11.69 18.13 -5.06
CA ALA A 359 10.52 17.28 -4.88
C ALA A 359 10.93 15.81 -4.71
N VAL A 360 10.11 15.03 -4.00
CA VAL A 360 10.39 13.62 -3.68
C VAL A 360 10.57 12.78 -4.93
N PHE A 361 9.68 12.97 -5.91
CA PHE A 361 9.73 12.33 -7.23
C PHE A 361 9.93 13.35 -8.34
N ALA A 362 10.64 12.96 -9.38
CA ALA A 362 10.66 13.62 -10.66
C ALA A 362 9.90 12.79 -11.71
N PRO A 363 9.26 13.38 -12.72
CA PRO A 363 8.70 12.65 -13.84
C PRO A 363 9.76 11.82 -14.57
N LEU A 364 9.35 10.67 -15.13
CA LEU A 364 10.21 9.93 -16.05
C LEU A 364 10.12 10.59 -17.43
N GLU A 365 11.10 11.42 -17.76
CA GLU A 365 11.22 12.04 -19.08
C GLU A 365 12.39 11.37 -19.82
N LEU A 366 12.08 10.74 -20.94
CA LEU A 366 13.11 10.22 -21.84
C LEU A 366 13.98 11.38 -22.30
N PRO A 367 15.33 11.20 -22.38
CA PRO A 367 16.20 12.19 -22.98
C PRO A 367 15.66 12.53 -24.38
N ARG A 368 15.41 13.82 -24.63
CA ARG A 368 15.10 14.26 -26.00
C ARG A 368 16.29 13.88 -26.84
N LEU A 369 16.14 12.86 -27.68
CA LEU A 369 17.10 12.58 -28.76
C LEU A 369 17.20 13.89 -29.55
N GLY A 370 18.33 14.57 -29.43
CA GLY A 370 18.58 15.86 -30.04
C GLY A 370 18.11 15.84 -31.49
N ARG A 371 17.16 16.70 -31.83
CA ARG A 371 17.01 17.10 -33.22
C ARG A 371 18.34 17.75 -33.56
N GLY A 372 19.17 17.02 -34.30
CA GLY A 372 20.40 17.57 -34.85
C GLY A 372 20.09 18.90 -35.48
N SER A 373 20.81 19.92 -35.07
CA SER A 373 20.86 21.20 -35.75
C SER A 373 21.21 20.93 -37.22
N ARG A 374 20.19 21.05 -38.06
CA ARG A 374 20.43 21.22 -39.49
C ARG A 374 20.57 22.68 -39.79
#